data_6b0500826d8dc0e298314f42ecbd823b
#
_entry.id   6b0500826d8dc0e298314f42ecbd823b
#
_cell.length_a   1.000
_cell.length_b   1.000
_cell.length_c   1.000
_cell.angle_alpha   90.00
_cell.angle_beta   90.00
_cell.angle_gamma   90.00
#
_symmetry.space_group_name_H-M   'P 1'
#
loop_
_entity.id
_entity.type
_entity.pdbx_description
1 polymer ?
#
loop_
_entity_poly.entity_id
_entity_poly.type
_entity_poly.pdbx_seq_one_letter_code
_entity_poly.pdbx_strand_id
1 'polypeptide(L)'
;MNPPPAEIGVPVAEVETPALIINLDALDRNIAKMAEFARASGVRVRPHAKTHKSTAIALRQIALGAVGQCVQKVGEAEVLSAAV
;
A
#
# COMPACT_ATOMS: atom_id res chain seq x y z
N MET A 1 13.65 -12.10 11.08
CA MET A 1 12.75 -10.96 10.78
C MET A 1 13.42 -9.68 11.26
N ASN A 2 13.52 -8.71 10.39
CA ASN A 2 14.08 -7.43 10.77
C ASN A 2 13.11 -6.65 11.66
N PRO A 3 13.58 -5.94 12.68
CA PRO A 3 12.71 -5.08 13.46
C PRO A 3 12.17 -3.95 12.59
N PRO A 4 11.01 -3.38 12.92
CA PRO A 4 10.50 -2.24 12.20
C PRO A 4 11.45 -1.04 12.35
N PRO A 5 11.48 -0.13 11.38
CA PRO A 5 12.39 1.03 11.43
C PRO A 5 12.04 2.03 12.53
N ALA A 6 10.85 1.92 13.09
CA ALA A 6 10.40 2.78 14.17
C ALA A 6 9.36 2.05 15.00
N GLU A 7 9.29 2.40 16.29
CA GLU A 7 8.22 1.94 17.14
C GLU A 7 6.95 2.74 16.88
N ILE A 8 5.80 2.09 17.02
CA ILE A 8 4.52 2.75 16.84
C ILE A 8 4.36 3.83 17.91
N GLY A 9 4.02 5.03 17.48
CA GLY A 9 3.77 6.17 18.36
C GLY A 9 4.95 7.12 18.53
N VAL A 10 6.14 6.80 18.00
CA VAL A 10 7.27 7.73 18.11
C VAL A 10 7.11 8.92 17.15
N PRO A 11 7.59 10.12 17.55
CA PRO A 11 7.61 11.26 16.64
C PRO A 11 8.49 11.01 15.42
N VAL A 12 8.14 11.63 14.29
CA VAL A 12 8.91 11.51 13.04
C VAL A 12 10.39 11.87 13.25
N ALA A 13 10.64 12.87 14.08
CA ALA A 13 12.01 13.31 14.37
C ALA A 13 12.89 12.23 15.03
N GLU A 14 12.28 11.21 15.63
CA GLU A 14 12.99 10.14 16.31
C GLU A 14 13.13 8.87 15.46
N VAL A 15 12.61 8.89 14.24
CA VAL A 15 12.73 7.75 13.32
C VAL A 15 14.14 7.70 12.78
N GLU A 16 14.75 6.51 12.82
CA GLU A 16 16.10 6.31 12.28
C GLU A 16 16.11 6.49 10.76
N THR A 17 17.17 7.13 10.28
CA THR A 17 17.34 7.39 8.85
C THR A 17 18.41 6.46 8.26
N PRO A 18 18.27 6.11 6.96
CA PRO A 18 17.21 6.52 6.03
C PRO A 18 15.90 5.79 6.28
N ALA A 19 14.78 6.47 6.06
CA ALA A 19 13.44 5.88 6.19
C ALA A 19 12.48 6.52 5.18
N LEU A 20 11.53 5.71 4.69
CA LEU A 20 10.42 6.22 3.90
C LEU A 20 9.28 6.57 4.84
N ILE A 21 8.77 7.79 4.68
CA ILE A 21 7.65 8.27 5.49
C ILE A 21 6.46 8.48 4.58
N ILE A 22 5.32 7.95 5.00
CA ILE A 22 4.08 8.07 4.24
C ILE A 22 3.13 8.98 5.02
N ASN A 23 2.65 10.03 4.35
CA ASN A 23 1.56 10.84 4.87
C ASN A 23 0.27 10.04 4.63
N LEU A 24 -0.34 9.55 5.70
CA LEU A 24 -1.46 8.64 5.60
C LEU A 24 -2.70 9.31 5.02
N ASP A 25 -2.95 10.57 5.35
CA ASP A 25 -4.09 11.30 4.82
C ASP A 25 -3.96 11.49 3.30
N ALA A 26 -2.76 11.82 2.83
CA ALA A 26 -2.50 11.94 1.40
C ALA A 26 -2.63 10.59 0.68
N LEU A 27 -2.15 9.51 1.29
CA LEU A 27 -2.29 8.17 0.75
C LEU A 27 -3.77 7.81 0.58
N ASP A 28 -4.57 8.01 1.61
CA ASP A 28 -5.99 7.68 1.59
C ASP A 28 -6.73 8.51 0.54
N ARG A 29 -6.42 9.81 0.43
CA ARG A 29 -7.01 10.66 -0.62
C ARG A 29 -6.66 10.18 -2.02
N ASN A 30 -5.41 9.79 -2.24
CA ASN A 30 -4.96 9.34 -3.55
C ASN A 30 -5.59 8.00 -3.94
N ILE A 31 -5.71 7.07 -3.01
CA ILE A 31 -6.38 5.79 -3.26
C ILE A 31 -7.85 6.02 -3.58
N ALA A 32 -8.53 6.88 -2.81
CA ALA A 32 -9.93 7.20 -3.03
C ALA A 32 -10.16 7.87 -4.39
N LYS A 33 -9.25 8.76 -4.78
CA LYS A 33 -9.32 9.46 -6.06
C LYS A 33 -9.20 8.49 -7.24
N MET A 34 -8.29 7.53 -7.17
CA MET A 34 -8.14 6.51 -8.21
C MET A 34 -9.37 5.60 -8.26
N ALA A 35 -9.90 5.21 -7.10
CA ALA A 35 -11.09 4.37 -7.02
C ALA A 35 -12.30 5.07 -7.65
N GLU A 36 -12.47 6.35 -7.38
CA GLU A 36 -13.56 7.16 -7.96
C GLU A 36 -13.42 7.29 -9.47
N PHE A 37 -12.21 7.56 -9.94
CA PHE A 37 -11.92 7.64 -11.38
C PHE A 37 -12.26 6.32 -12.07
N ALA A 38 -11.83 5.20 -11.50
CA ALA A 38 -12.08 3.89 -12.07
C ALA A 38 -13.57 3.58 -12.15
N ARG A 39 -14.30 3.89 -11.08
CA ARG A 39 -15.76 3.68 -11.05
C ARG A 39 -16.49 4.54 -12.07
N ALA A 40 -16.12 5.81 -12.17
CA ALA A 40 -16.72 6.73 -13.14
C ALA A 40 -16.41 6.36 -14.59
N SER A 41 -15.21 5.78 -14.81
CA SER A 41 -14.77 5.38 -16.16
C SER A 41 -15.23 3.97 -16.55
N GLY A 42 -15.79 3.20 -15.62
CA GLY A 42 -16.19 1.83 -15.88
C GLY A 42 -15.03 0.85 -16.06
N VAL A 43 -13.87 1.16 -15.51
CA VAL A 43 -12.68 0.29 -15.59
C VAL A 43 -12.38 -0.33 -14.24
N ARG A 44 -11.72 -1.49 -14.26
CA ARG A 44 -11.24 -2.16 -13.06
C ARG A 44 -9.75 -1.84 -12.87
N VAL A 45 -9.33 -1.66 -11.61
CA VAL A 45 -7.96 -1.34 -11.29
C VAL A 45 -7.31 -2.51 -10.57
N ARG A 46 -6.12 -2.89 -11.05
CA ARG A 46 -5.25 -3.88 -10.41
C ARG A 46 -3.90 -3.22 -10.17
N PRO A 47 -3.71 -2.54 -9.03
CA PRO A 47 -2.48 -1.82 -8.76
C PRO A 47 -1.28 -2.73 -8.67
N HIS A 48 -0.12 -2.21 -9.06
CA HIS A 48 1.13 -2.95 -8.94
C HIS A 48 1.76 -2.68 -7.56
N ALA A 49 2.05 -3.75 -6.82
CA ALA A 49 2.57 -3.66 -5.47
C ALA A 49 4.09 -3.48 -5.38
N LYS A 50 4.81 -3.49 -6.51
CA LYS A 50 6.28 -3.41 -6.51
C LYS A 50 6.82 -2.11 -5.91
N THR A 51 6.05 -1.03 -5.98
CA THR A 51 6.47 0.28 -5.50
C THR A 51 6.48 0.38 -3.99
N HIS A 52 5.48 -0.16 -3.33
CA HIS A 52 5.36 -0.04 -1.87
C HIS A 52 5.67 -1.35 -1.12
N LYS A 53 5.43 -2.50 -1.74
CA LYS A 53 5.65 -3.83 -1.15
C LYS A 53 4.96 -3.99 0.21
N SER A 54 3.82 -3.33 0.40
CA SER A 54 3.10 -3.28 1.67
C SER A 54 1.74 -3.96 1.56
N THR A 55 1.52 -4.95 2.42
CA THR A 55 0.22 -5.61 2.52
C THR A 55 -0.84 -4.65 3.04
N ALA A 56 -0.47 -3.75 3.95
CA ALA A 56 -1.40 -2.75 4.50
C ALA A 56 -1.92 -1.82 3.42
N ILE A 57 -1.04 -1.34 2.52
CA ILE A 57 -1.45 -0.48 1.41
C ILE A 57 -2.30 -1.27 0.41
N ALA A 58 -1.91 -2.50 0.09
CA ALA A 58 -2.68 -3.36 -0.81
C ALA A 58 -4.11 -3.56 -0.30
N LEU A 59 -4.27 -3.84 0.99
CA LEU A 59 -5.60 -4.02 1.59
C LEU A 59 -6.43 -2.75 1.53
N ARG A 60 -5.83 -1.57 1.70
CA ARG A 60 -6.54 -0.29 1.57
C ARG A 60 -7.04 -0.09 0.14
N GLN A 61 -6.24 -0.44 -0.86
CA GLN A 61 -6.66 -0.34 -2.25
C GLN A 61 -7.81 -1.28 -2.58
N ILE A 62 -7.74 -2.52 -2.08
CA ILE A 62 -8.79 -3.52 -2.29
C ILE A 62 -10.08 -3.11 -1.59
N ALA A 63 -9.99 -2.55 -0.39
CA ALA A 63 -11.16 -2.07 0.35
C ALA A 63 -11.93 -0.99 -0.42
N LEU A 64 -11.26 -0.23 -1.27
CA LEU A 64 -11.89 0.80 -2.09
C LEU A 64 -12.23 0.34 -3.51
N GLY A 65 -12.10 -0.95 -3.80
CA GLY A 65 -12.60 -1.52 -5.03
C GLY A 65 -11.58 -2.05 -6.01
N ALA A 66 -10.29 -2.02 -5.69
CA ALA A 66 -9.29 -2.66 -6.53
C ALA A 66 -9.59 -4.17 -6.61
N VAL A 67 -9.43 -4.75 -7.79
CA VAL A 67 -9.79 -6.15 -8.02
C VAL A 67 -8.73 -7.14 -7.56
N GLY A 68 -7.60 -6.64 -7.11
CA GLY A 68 -6.46 -7.44 -6.66
C GLY A 68 -5.18 -6.65 -6.76
N GLN A 69 -4.06 -7.34 -6.76
CA GLN A 69 -2.74 -6.72 -6.89
C GLN A 69 -1.96 -7.38 -8.01
N CYS A 70 -0.99 -6.65 -8.54
CA CYS A 70 -0.02 -7.16 -9.47
C CYS A 70 1.35 -7.17 -8.78
N VAL A 71 2.17 -8.18 -9.02
CA VAL A 71 3.48 -8.30 -8.41
C VAL A 71 4.54 -8.56 -9.45
N GLN A 72 5.80 -8.30 -9.11
CA GLN A 72 6.92 -8.53 -10.02
C GLN A 72 7.63 -9.85 -9.72
N LYS A 73 7.74 -10.22 -8.45
CA LYS A 73 8.48 -11.41 -8.00
C LYS A 73 7.57 -12.37 -7.26
N VAL A 74 7.90 -13.66 -7.35
CA VAL A 74 7.15 -14.73 -6.65
C VAL A 74 7.14 -14.49 -5.13
N GLY A 75 8.25 -14.01 -4.57
CA GLY A 75 8.30 -13.68 -3.15
C GLY A 75 7.30 -12.61 -2.74
N GLU A 76 7.08 -11.61 -3.58
CA GLU A 76 6.03 -10.60 -3.34
C GLU A 76 4.65 -11.24 -3.36
N ALA A 77 4.41 -12.15 -4.31
CA ALA A 77 3.14 -12.86 -4.40
C ALA A 77 2.88 -13.71 -3.16
N GLU A 78 3.89 -14.38 -2.64
CA GLU A 78 3.76 -15.21 -1.44
C GLU A 78 3.34 -14.38 -0.22
N VAL A 79 4.00 -13.22 -0.02
CA VAL A 79 3.69 -12.33 1.10
C VAL A 79 2.30 -11.74 0.97
N LEU A 80 1.94 -11.24 -0.21
CA LEU A 80 0.65 -10.60 -0.41
C LEU A 80 -0.50 -11.60 -0.39
N SER A 81 -0.33 -12.79 -0.95
CA SER A 81 -1.38 -13.79 -0.98
C SER A 81 -1.75 -14.31 0.40
N ALA A 82 -0.82 -14.26 1.36
CA ALA A 82 -1.09 -14.62 2.74
C ALA A 82 -1.97 -13.61 3.47
N ALA A 83 -2.00 -12.34 3.00
CA ALA A 83 -2.71 -11.26 3.67
C ALA A 83 -3.95 -10.79 2.90
N VAL A 84 -3.99 -11.01 1.58
CA VAL A 84 -5.05 -10.49 0.69
C VAL A 84 -6.06 -11.58 0.32
#